data_bbc6d53c2a707b579d6d841457945b13
#
_entry.id   bbc6d53c2a707b579d6d841457945b13
#
_cell.length_a   1.000
_cell.length_b   1.000
_cell.length_c   1.000
_cell.angle_alpha   90.00
_cell.angle_beta   90.00
_cell.angle_gamma   90.00
#
_symmetry.space_group_name_H-M   'P 1'
#
loop_
_entity.id
_entity.type
_entity.pdbx_description
1 polymer ?
#
loop_
_entity_poly.entity_id
_entity_poly.type
_entity_poly.pdbx_seq_one_letter_code
_entity_poly.pdbx_strand_id
1 'polypeptide(L)'
;MEIINMAWVMLGIAGIFEVVWATCMKYSKGFTKLSWSLLTFAGMAVSFFLLARATKTLPLGTAYAVWSGIGALGSVIVGILLFKEPVTAGA
;
A
#
# COMPACT_ATOMS: atom_id res chain seq x y z
N MET A 1 -25.45 4.14 -1.69
CA MET A 1 -24.52 4.51 -2.77
C MET A 1 -23.30 5.25 -2.25
N GLU A 2 -23.52 6.27 -1.41
CA GLU A 2 -22.38 7.04 -0.85
C GLU A 2 -21.46 6.17 0.01
N ILE A 3 -22.03 5.25 0.79
CA ILE A 3 -21.23 4.37 1.64
C ILE A 3 -20.34 3.49 0.78
N ILE A 4 -20.86 2.96 -0.34
CA ILE A 4 -20.07 2.14 -1.25
C ILE A 4 -18.98 2.97 -1.91
N ASN A 5 -19.31 4.20 -2.35
CA ASN A 5 -18.32 5.09 -2.96
C ASN A 5 -17.22 5.45 -1.98
N MET A 6 -17.56 5.72 -0.72
CA MET A 6 -16.58 5.98 0.32
C MET A 6 -15.67 4.78 0.57
N ALA A 7 -16.24 3.57 0.54
CA ALA A 7 -15.45 2.35 0.71
C ALA A 7 -14.41 2.20 -0.40
N TRP A 8 -14.79 2.47 -1.64
CA TRP A 8 -13.86 2.42 -2.77
C TRP A 8 -12.76 3.48 -2.66
N VAL A 9 -13.12 4.69 -2.23
CA VAL A 9 -12.15 5.77 -2.01
C VAL A 9 -11.16 5.37 -0.91
N MET A 10 -11.68 4.84 0.21
CA MET A 10 -10.82 4.38 1.31
C MET A 10 -9.89 3.25 0.87
N LEU A 11 -10.40 2.34 0.06
CA LEU A 11 -9.62 1.23 -0.46
C LEU A 11 -8.50 1.72 -1.38
N GLY A 12 -8.80 2.68 -2.25
CA GLY A 12 -7.79 3.29 -3.12
C GLY A 12 -6.70 4.00 -2.33
N ILE A 13 -7.09 4.77 -1.31
CA ILE A 13 -6.13 5.44 -0.42
C ILE A 13 -5.30 4.41 0.34
N ALA A 14 -5.93 3.35 0.81
CA ALA A 14 -5.21 2.27 1.50
C ALA A 14 -4.14 1.65 0.61
N GLY A 15 -4.46 1.43 -0.66
CA GLY A 15 -3.50 0.90 -1.62
C GLY A 15 -2.33 1.84 -1.86
N ILE A 16 -2.61 3.15 -1.93
CA ILE A 16 -1.56 4.16 -2.07
C ILE A 16 -0.65 4.16 -0.84
N PHE A 17 -1.23 4.09 0.37
CA PHE A 17 -0.44 4.00 1.59
C PHE A 17 0.39 2.72 1.66
N GLU A 18 -0.10 1.63 1.06
CA GLU A 18 0.70 0.41 0.95
C GLU A 18 1.99 0.67 0.16
N VAL A 19 1.89 1.41 -0.94
CA VAL A 19 3.07 1.80 -1.72
C VAL A 19 4.00 2.69 -0.87
N VAL A 20 3.42 3.63 -0.12
CA VAL A 20 4.18 4.54 0.73
C VAL A 20 4.97 3.76 1.79
N TRP A 21 4.30 2.88 2.55
CA TRP A 21 5.02 2.18 3.62
C TRP A 21 6.01 1.16 3.06
N ALA A 22 5.72 0.56 1.91
CA ALA A 22 6.65 -0.36 1.26
C ALA A 22 7.92 0.38 0.82
N THR A 23 7.76 1.59 0.28
CA THR A 23 8.89 2.44 -0.10
C THR A 23 9.71 2.84 1.12
N CYS A 24 9.04 3.26 2.20
CA CYS A 24 9.72 3.61 3.45
C CYS A 24 10.47 2.42 4.03
N MET A 25 9.88 1.23 3.92
CA MET A 25 10.53 0.00 4.39
C MET A 25 11.86 -0.23 3.67
N LYS A 26 11.89 0.00 2.36
CA LYS A 26 13.12 -0.15 1.60
C LYS A 26 14.16 0.89 2.02
N TYR A 27 13.73 2.14 2.24
CA TYR A 27 14.64 3.19 2.72
C TYR A 27 15.14 2.93 4.14
N SER A 28 14.40 2.14 4.93
CA SER A 28 14.83 1.78 6.29
C SER A 28 16.00 0.81 6.32
N LYS A 29 16.36 0.24 5.18
CA LYS A 29 17.44 -0.74 5.04
C LYS A 29 17.31 -1.87 6.05
N GLY A 30 16.16 -2.57 6.00
CA GLY A 30 15.89 -3.67 6.91
C GLY A 30 15.59 -3.21 8.33
N PHE A 31 14.97 -2.03 8.47
CA PHE A 31 14.60 -1.43 9.74
C PHE A 31 15.79 -1.00 10.61
N THR A 32 16.91 -0.70 9.95
CA THR A 32 18.10 -0.16 10.64
C THR A 32 18.05 1.34 10.82
N LYS A 33 17.24 2.05 10.03
CA LYS A 33 17.06 3.49 10.10
C LYS A 33 15.78 3.80 10.85
N LEU A 34 15.89 4.40 12.05
CA LEU A 34 14.74 4.60 12.93
C LEU A 34 13.65 5.47 12.30
N SER A 35 14.02 6.60 11.68
CA SER A 35 13.03 7.51 11.11
C SER A 35 12.22 6.83 9.98
N TRP A 36 12.89 6.11 9.09
CA TRP A 36 12.21 5.40 8.00
C TRP A 36 11.39 4.24 8.53
N SER A 37 11.87 3.55 9.57
CA SER A 37 11.12 2.46 10.20
C SER A 37 9.83 2.97 10.83
N LEU A 38 9.88 4.11 11.52
CA LEU A 38 8.69 4.72 12.11
C LEU A 38 7.67 5.13 11.05
N LEU A 39 8.14 5.70 9.93
CA LEU A 39 7.27 6.05 8.82
C LEU A 39 6.63 4.81 8.20
N THR A 40 7.39 3.72 8.10
CA THR A 40 6.86 2.45 7.60
C THR A 40 5.72 1.96 8.47
N PHE A 41 5.91 1.91 9.77
CA PHE A 41 4.88 1.42 10.69
C PHE A 41 3.67 2.35 10.71
N ALA A 42 3.88 3.67 10.63
CA ALA A 42 2.77 4.62 10.56
C ALA A 42 1.96 4.42 9.29
N GLY A 43 2.63 4.27 8.15
CA GLY A 43 1.97 4.01 6.87
C GLY A 43 1.21 2.69 6.87
N MET A 44 1.78 1.64 7.45
CA MET A 44 1.12 0.34 7.60
C MET A 44 -0.16 0.48 8.42
N ALA A 45 -0.08 1.18 9.55
CA ALA A 45 -1.24 1.35 10.42
C ALA A 45 -2.38 2.06 9.69
N VAL A 46 -2.09 3.13 8.96
CA VAL A 46 -3.10 3.86 8.19
C VAL A 46 -3.67 2.99 7.08
N SER A 47 -2.81 2.29 6.34
CA SER A 47 -3.24 1.43 5.23
C SER A 47 -4.15 0.33 5.70
N PHE A 48 -3.77 -0.39 6.75
CA PHE A 48 -4.56 -1.50 7.29
C PHE A 48 -5.85 -1.01 7.94
N PHE A 49 -5.82 0.15 8.59
CA PHE A 49 -7.04 0.74 9.15
C PHE A 49 -8.06 1.05 8.05
N LEU A 50 -7.61 1.69 6.97
CA LEU A 50 -8.49 2.02 5.85
C LEU A 50 -9.00 0.77 5.16
N LEU A 51 -8.15 -0.23 4.99
CA LEU A 51 -8.56 -1.52 4.42
C LEU A 51 -9.63 -2.16 5.28
N ALA A 52 -9.44 -2.20 6.60
CA ALA A 52 -10.41 -2.77 7.52
C ALA A 52 -11.76 -2.05 7.45
N ARG A 53 -11.74 -0.72 7.33
CA ARG A 53 -12.95 0.07 7.19
C ARG A 53 -13.67 -0.23 5.87
N ALA A 54 -12.92 -0.37 4.78
CA ALA A 54 -13.48 -0.69 3.47
C ALA A 54 -14.14 -2.06 3.46
N THR A 55 -13.59 -3.03 4.19
CA THR A 55 -14.16 -4.40 4.22
C THR A 55 -15.47 -4.49 5.00
N LYS A 56 -15.87 -3.44 5.72
CA LYS A 56 -17.19 -3.40 6.33
C LYS A 56 -18.30 -3.29 5.30
N THR A 57 -18.00 -2.72 4.13
CA THR A 57 -18.97 -2.51 3.07
C THR A 57 -18.69 -3.41 1.88
N LEU A 58 -17.42 -3.62 1.55
CA LEU A 58 -17.01 -4.42 0.40
C LEU A 58 -16.64 -5.84 0.84
N PRO A 59 -16.85 -6.85 -0.04
CA PRO A 59 -16.39 -8.21 0.26
C PRO A 59 -14.88 -8.24 0.48
N LEU A 60 -14.45 -9.04 1.45
CA LEU A 60 -13.04 -9.13 1.81
C LEU A 60 -12.16 -9.51 0.63
N GLY A 61 -12.58 -10.52 -0.15
CA GLY A 61 -11.78 -10.95 -1.29
C GLY A 61 -11.59 -9.85 -2.32
N THR A 62 -12.64 -9.11 -2.64
CA THR A 62 -12.58 -7.99 -3.58
C THR A 62 -11.70 -6.87 -3.04
N ALA A 63 -11.93 -6.48 -1.79
CA ALA A 63 -11.16 -5.41 -1.16
C ALA A 63 -9.66 -5.75 -1.09
N TYR A 64 -9.35 -6.96 -0.66
CA TYR A 64 -7.97 -7.40 -0.55
C TYR A 64 -7.29 -7.48 -1.92
N ALA A 65 -7.98 -8.00 -2.93
CA ALA A 65 -7.43 -8.11 -4.28
C ALA A 65 -7.10 -6.72 -4.87
N VAL A 66 -8.00 -5.75 -4.69
CA VAL A 66 -7.78 -4.39 -5.19
C VAL A 66 -6.65 -3.71 -4.42
N TRP A 67 -6.66 -3.81 -3.09
CA TRP A 67 -5.63 -3.23 -2.25
C TRP A 67 -4.24 -3.81 -2.59
N SER A 68 -4.15 -5.13 -2.71
CA SER A 68 -2.90 -5.80 -3.08
C SER A 68 -2.46 -5.44 -4.50
N GLY A 69 -3.43 -5.35 -5.43
CA GLY A 69 -3.15 -4.98 -6.81
C GLY A 69 -2.59 -3.58 -6.94
N ILE A 70 -3.18 -2.61 -6.25
CA ILE A 70 -2.69 -1.23 -6.24
C ILE A 70 -1.29 -1.18 -5.63
N GLY A 71 -1.11 -1.85 -4.48
CA GLY A 71 0.18 -1.88 -3.80
C GLY A 71 1.27 -2.52 -4.66
N ALA A 72 0.97 -3.66 -5.28
CA ALA A 72 1.93 -4.37 -6.11
C ALA A 72 2.31 -3.54 -7.33
N LEU A 73 1.32 -3.02 -8.06
CA LEU A 73 1.58 -2.19 -9.25
C LEU A 73 2.33 -0.92 -8.89
N GLY A 74 1.88 -0.22 -7.85
CA GLY A 74 2.53 1.00 -7.41
C GLY A 74 3.96 0.76 -6.94
N SER A 75 4.21 -0.35 -6.25
CA SER A 75 5.55 -0.69 -5.78
C SER A 75 6.49 -0.98 -6.95
N VAL A 76 6.00 -1.66 -8.00
CA VAL A 76 6.80 -1.89 -9.20
C VAL A 76 7.18 -0.56 -9.85
N ILE A 77 6.21 0.34 -10.00
CA ILE A 77 6.45 1.66 -10.60
C ILE A 77 7.48 2.44 -9.77
N VAL A 78 7.30 2.46 -8.45
CA VAL A 78 8.24 3.16 -7.55
C VAL A 78 9.62 2.52 -7.63
N GLY A 79 9.69 1.19 -7.66
CA GLY A 79 10.96 0.49 -7.78
C GLY A 79 11.73 0.90 -9.02
N ILE A 80 11.04 1.00 -10.15
CA ILE A 80 11.67 1.41 -11.41
C ILE A 80 12.12 2.88 -11.35
N LEU A 81 11.24 3.76 -10.86
CA LEU A 81 11.51 5.20 -10.89
C LEU A 81 12.51 5.66 -9.84
N LEU A 82 12.38 5.17 -8.61
CA LEU A 82 13.21 5.64 -7.49
C LEU A 82 14.43 4.77 -7.26
N PHE A 83 14.30 3.47 -7.43
CA PHE A 83 15.37 2.53 -7.13
C PHE A 83 16.04 1.98 -8.39
N LYS A 84 15.56 2.41 -9.56
CA LYS A 84 16.10 1.99 -10.87
C LYS A 84 16.18 0.48 -11.01
N GLU A 85 15.16 -0.20 -10.49
CA GLU A 85 15.09 -1.65 -10.60
C GLU A 85 14.79 -2.06 -12.04
N PRO A 86 15.33 -3.18 -12.50
CA PRO A 86 15.05 -3.64 -13.86
C PRO A 86 13.61 -4.09 -14.02
N VAL A 87 13.05 -3.87 -15.21
CA VAL A 87 11.72 -4.36 -15.55
C VAL A 87 11.88 -5.77 -16.09
N THR A 88 11.64 -6.78 -15.25
CA THR A 88 11.75 -8.17 -15.65
C THR A 88 10.47 -8.92 -15.28
N ALA A 89 10.17 -9.98 -16.02
CA ALA A 89 9.05 -10.84 -15.67
C ALA A 89 9.30 -11.46 -14.30
N GLY A 90 8.33 -11.34 -13.43
CA GLY A 90 8.43 -11.87 -12.07
C GLY A 90 9.17 -10.97 -11.09
N ALA A 91 9.58 -9.78 -11.53
CA ALA A 91 10.26 -8.84 -10.65
C ALA A 91 9.28 -8.16 -9.69
#